data_8e9c99449e2e4d635e01b7a41d780716
#
_entry.id   8e9c99449e2e4d635e01b7a41d780716
#
_cell.length_a   1.000
_cell.length_b   1.000
_cell.length_c   1.000
_cell.angle_alpha   90.00
_cell.angle_beta   90.00
_cell.angle_gamma   90.00
#
_symmetry.space_group_name_H-M   'P 1'
#
loop_
_entity.id
_entity.type
_entity.pdbx_description
1 polymer ?
#
loop_
_entity_poly.entity_id
_entity_poly.type
_entity_poly.pdbx_seq_one_letter_code
_entity_poly.pdbx_strand_id
1 'polypeptide(L)'
;MYQKLLHTRGLRLLGGLLGSLLLAAAINVFIVPQGLYGGGAYGLCQVIRTLVLRALDLELPFDLAGVLYFFVNIPLFMLAFRALGREFFLKAAICTAANSLFLAIIPSPAVPVIPDMLTSCMVGGILVGFSGGLVLSCGCSTGGLDILGLYLSKKGSRFTVGRFSITFNAGLYTLCFFLFDATTAIYSAVYNVLSNLFLDRLHRQNVTVQLLIFTKKNDPQLPRYIMEQLDRGVTSWAAKGGWTGDDVQVLCVCLSKYEIDTLRQVMQQVDPDAFYIVQEGVHAGGNFKRHLG
;
A
#
# COMPACT_ATOMS: atom_id res chain seq x y z
N MET A 1 6.14 -19.90 -2.20
CA MET A 1 5.00 -19.74 -3.12
C MET A 1 4.62 -18.28 -3.35
N TYR A 2 4.54 -17.45 -2.34
CA TYR A 2 4.24 -16.00 -2.41
C TYR A 2 5.28 -15.20 -3.23
N GLN A 3 6.56 -15.51 -3.13
CA GLN A 3 7.65 -14.84 -3.85
C GLN A 3 7.70 -15.15 -5.36
N LYS A 4 7.31 -16.36 -5.79
CA LYS A 4 7.19 -16.70 -7.23
C LYS A 4 6.05 -15.96 -7.93
N LEU A 5 4.99 -15.60 -7.19
CA LEU A 5 3.86 -14.81 -7.68
C LEU A 5 4.26 -13.37 -8.06
N LEU A 6 5.31 -12.82 -7.45
CA LEU A 6 5.75 -11.45 -7.68
C LEU A 6 6.71 -11.28 -8.87
N HIS A 7 7.20 -12.37 -9.48
CA HIS A 7 8.20 -12.29 -10.55
C HIS A 7 7.63 -12.13 -11.97
N THR A 8 6.36 -12.47 -12.21
CA THR A 8 5.75 -12.33 -13.54
C THR A 8 4.75 -11.17 -13.57
N ARG A 9 4.88 -10.28 -14.56
CA ARG A 9 3.99 -9.10 -14.72
C ARG A 9 2.51 -9.45 -14.71
N GLY A 10 2.14 -10.59 -15.32
CA GLY A 10 0.76 -11.07 -15.35
C GLY A 10 0.23 -11.51 -13.99
N LEU A 11 1.04 -12.19 -13.18
CA LEU A 11 0.66 -12.63 -11.83
C LEU A 11 0.50 -11.47 -10.85
N ARG A 12 1.30 -10.40 -10.99
CA ARG A 12 1.12 -9.16 -10.22
C ARG A 12 -0.23 -8.51 -10.53
N LEU A 13 -0.60 -8.41 -11.80
CA LEU A 13 -1.89 -7.84 -12.19
C LEU A 13 -3.06 -8.68 -11.68
N LEU A 14 -2.98 -10.01 -11.80
CA LEU A 14 -3.98 -10.91 -11.23
C LEU A 14 -4.11 -10.76 -9.72
N GLY A 15 -2.99 -10.66 -9.00
CA GLY A 15 -3.00 -10.38 -7.55
C GLY A 15 -3.66 -9.04 -7.23
N GLY A 16 -3.39 -7.99 -8.01
CA GLY A 16 -4.02 -6.69 -7.89
C GLY A 16 -5.54 -6.74 -8.14
N LEU A 17 -5.99 -7.47 -9.16
CA LEU A 17 -7.41 -7.66 -9.47
C LEU A 17 -8.14 -8.47 -8.38
N LEU A 18 -7.53 -9.55 -7.89
CA LEU A 18 -8.08 -10.33 -6.76
C LEU A 18 -8.15 -9.48 -5.49
N GLY A 19 -7.11 -8.70 -5.19
CA GLY A 19 -7.14 -7.75 -4.08
C GLY A 19 -8.25 -6.71 -4.23
N SER A 20 -8.46 -6.16 -5.44
CA SER A 20 -9.53 -5.21 -5.72
C SER A 20 -10.92 -5.84 -5.54
N LEU A 21 -11.10 -7.09 -5.95
CA LEU A 21 -12.35 -7.84 -5.75
C LEU A 21 -12.64 -8.05 -4.25
N LEU A 22 -11.64 -8.52 -3.50
CA LEU A 22 -11.78 -8.75 -2.05
C LEU A 22 -12.04 -7.44 -1.31
N LEU A 23 -11.39 -6.34 -1.72
CA LEU A 23 -11.60 -5.01 -1.14
C LEU A 23 -13.02 -4.54 -1.35
N ALA A 24 -13.53 -4.60 -2.58
CA ALA A 24 -14.89 -4.21 -2.90
C ALA A 24 -15.93 -5.09 -2.17
N ALA A 25 -15.72 -6.39 -2.13
CA ALA A 25 -16.59 -7.31 -1.39
C ALA A 25 -16.60 -7.01 0.11
N ALA A 26 -15.43 -6.78 0.72
CA ALA A 26 -15.35 -6.44 2.14
C ALA A 26 -16.09 -5.13 2.48
N ILE A 27 -15.95 -4.11 1.64
CA ILE A 27 -16.67 -2.85 1.83
C ILE A 27 -18.19 -3.06 1.70
N ASN A 28 -18.64 -3.68 0.62
CA ASN A 28 -20.07 -3.80 0.33
C ASN A 28 -20.78 -4.77 1.27
N VAL A 29 -20.08 -5.78 1.81
CA VAL A 29 -20.69 -6.78 2.70
C VAL A 29 -20.68 -6.35 4.17
N PHE A 30 -19.61 -5.67 4.63
CA PHE A 30 -19.45 -5.38 6.07
C PHE A 30 -19.62 -3.90 6.43
N ILE A 31 -19.27 -2.97 5.54
CA ILE A 31 -19.20 -1.54 5.87
C ILE A 31 -20.45 -0.80 5.40
N VAL A 32 -20.82 -0.97 4.15
CA VAL A 32 -22.00 -0.29 3.56
C VAL A 32 -23.30 -0.64 4.26
N PRO A 33 -23.59 -1.92 4.63
CA PRO A 33 -24.83 -2.27 5.33
C PRO A 33 -24.97 -1.66 6.74
N GLN A 34 -23.85 -1.29 7.36
CA GLN A 34 -23.84 -0.60 8.65
C GLN A 34 -24.03 0.92 8.51
N GLY A 35 -24.17 1.45 7.29
CA GLY A 35 -24.25 2.88 7.04
C GLY A 35 -22.94 3.62 7.26
N LEU A 36 -21.80 2.91 7.25
CA LEU A 36 -20.49 3.46 7.49
C LEU A 36 -19.80 3.91 6.20
N TYR A 37 -18.92 4.88 6.34
CA TYR A 37 -18.20 5.51 5.21
C TYR A 37 -16.74 5.15 5.23
N GLY A 38 -16.19 4.85 4.05
CA GLY A 38 -14.77 4.64 3.86
C GLY A 38 -13.94 5.90 4.05
N GLY A 39 -12.62 5.74 3.95
CA GLY A 39 -11.71 6.88 3.92
C GLY A 39 -11.40 7.36 2.51
N GLY A 40 -10.70 8.49 2.45
CA GLY A 40 -10.16 9.04 1.22
C GLY A 40 -11.20 9.44 0.19
N ALA A 41 -10.80 9.42 -1.08
CA ALA A 41 -11.67 9.83 -2.18
C ALA A 41 -12.93 8.95 -2.32
N TYR A 42 -12.83 7.64 -1.99
CA TYR A 42 -13.98 6.75 -2.03
C TYR A 42 -15.03 7.12 -0.96
N GLY A 43 -14.60 7.41 0.27
CA GLY A 43 -15.50 7.86 1.32
C GLY A 43 -16.25 9.14 0.97
N LEU A 44 -15.56 10.08 0.31
CA LEU A 44 -16.21 11.29 -0.21
C LEU A 44 -17.26 10.94 -1.27
N CYS A 45 -16.97 10.01 -2.18
CA CYS A 45 -17.94 9.54 -3.17
C CYS A 45 -19.18 8.89 -2.52
N GLN A 46 -18.98 8.14 -1.42
CA GLN A 46 -20.10 7.56 -0.66
C GLN A 46 -20.97 8.64 -0.01
N VAL A 47 -20.37 9.68 0.58
CA VAL A 47 -21.11 10.81 1.14
C VAL A 47 -21.93 11.51 0.05
N ILE A 48 -21.29 11.83 -1.10
CA ILE A 48 -21.97 12.45 -2.24
C ILE A 48 -23.13 11.56 -2.74
N ARG A 49 -22.89 10.24 -2.91
CA ARG A 49 -23.95 9.28 -3.26
C ARG A 49 -25.13 9.38 -2.32
N THR A 50 -24.87 9.34 -1.02
CA THR A 50 -25.95 9.35 -0.01
C THR A 50 -26.75 10.64 -0.06
N LEU A 51 -26.09 11.79 -0.23
CA LEU A 51 -26.75 13.09 -0.36
C LEU A 51 -27.58 13.17 -1.65
N VAL A 52 -27.04 12.72 -2.78
CA VAL A 52 -27.72 12.73 -4.08
C VAL A 52 -28.96 11.83 -4.06
N LEU A 53 -28.83 10.59 -3.57
CA LEU A 53 -29.94 9.64 -3.53
C LEU A 53 -31.05 10.13 -2.58
N ARG A 54 -30.68 10.72 -1.43
CA ARG A 54 -31.68 11.34 -0.51
C ARG A 54 -32.36 12.55 -1.09
N ALA A 55 -31.61 13.42 -1.82
CA ALA A 55 -32.17 14.64 -2.39
C ALA A 55 -33.12 14.38 -3.56
N LEU A 56 -32.85 13.30 -4.33
CA LEU A 56 -33.61 12.96 -5.54
C LEU A 56 -34.64 11.83 -5.31
N ASP A 57 -34.68 11.27 -4.10
CA ASP A 57 -35.53 10.12 -3.74
C ASP A 57 -35.41 8.95 -4.72
N LEU A 58 -34.16 8.64 -5.10
CA LEU A 58 -33.84 7.64 -6.11
C LEU A 58 -33.31 6.36 -5.47
N GLU A 59 -33.83 5.22 -5.93
CA GLU A 59 -33.26 3.91 -5.68
C GLU A 59 -32.59 3.40 -6.98
N LEU A 60 -31.30 3.10 -6.92
CA LEU A 60 -30.53 2.60 -8.04
C LEU A 60 -30.17 1.13 -7.83
N PRO A 61 -30.17 0.30 -8.90
CA PRO A 61 -29.82 -1.12 -8.80
C PRO A 61 -28.31 -1.38 -8.62
N PHE A 62 -27.50 -0.33 -8.61
CA PHE A 62 -26.04 -0.37 -8.47
C PHE A 62 -25.55 0.72 -7.53
N ASP A 63 -24.35 0.54 -6.95
CA ASP A 63 -23.76 1.56 -6.07
C ASP A 63 -23.15 2.71 -6.89
N LEU A 64 -23.82 3.87 -6.85
CA LEU A 64 -23.36 5.10 -7.51
C LEU A 64 -21.99 5.56 -6.99
N ALA A 65 -21.60 5.23 -5.73
CA ALA A 65 -20.30 5.62 -5.19
C ALA A 65 -19.13 4.99 -5.98
N GLY A 66 -19.25 3.74 -6.43
CA GLY A 66 -18.26 3.09 -7.28
C GLY A 66 -18.09 3.81 -8.62
N VAL A 67 -19.20 4.23 -9.23
CA VAL A 67 -19.18 4.99 -10.49
C VAL A 67 -18.54 6.37 -10.28
N LEU A 68 -18.97 7.12 -9.27
CA LEU A 68 -18.37 8.42 -8.92
C LEU A 68 -16.86 8.30 -8.65
N TYR A 69 -16.47 7.24 -7.96
CA TYR A 69 -15.07 6.98 -7.66
C TYR A 69 -14.22 6.81 -8.91
N PHE A 70 -14.73 6.12 -9.93
CA PHE A 70 -14.04 6.02 -11.23
C PHE A 70 -13.79 7.39 -11.84
N PHE A 71 -14.79 8.26 -11.90
CA PHE A 71 -14.66 9.60 -12.49
C PHE A 71 -13.72 10.51 -11.68
N VAL A 72 -13.77 10.45 -10.34
CA VAL A 72 -12.85 11.21 -9.48
C VAL A 72 -11.40 10.78 -9.67
N ASN A 73 -11.15 9.53 -10.06
CA ASN A 73 -9.80 9.03 -10.33
C ASN A 73 -9.24 9.48 -11.71
N ILE A 74 -10.07 9.95 -12.66
CA ILE A 74 -9.57 10.40 -13.97
C ILE A 74 -8.48 11.49 -13.85
N PRO A 75 -8.69 12.60 -13.13
CA PRO A 75 -7.65 13.61 -12.96
C PRO A 75 -6.42 13.07 -12.20
N LEU A 76 -6.62 12.16 -11.25
CA LEU A 76 -5.51 11.51 -10.52
C LEU A 76 -4.67 10.61 -11.45
N PHE A 77 -5.30 9.96 -12.40
CA PHE A 77 -4.61 9.19 -13.45
C PHE A 77 -3.76 10.07 -14.36
N MET A 78 -4.25 11.25 -14.72
CA MET A 78 -3.46 12.20 -15.51
C MET A 78 -2.19 12.63 -14.76
N LEU A 79 -2.29 12.84 -13.44
CA LEU A 79 -1.14 13.12 -12.58
C LEU A 79 -0.20 11.92 -12.48
N ALA A 80 -0.73 10.71 -12.31
CA ALA A 80 0.05 9.48 -12.24
C ALA A 80 0.82 9.21 -13.53
N PHE A 81 0.20 9.41 -14.68
CA PHE A 81 0.85 9.22 -15.98
C PHE A 81 2.09 10.10 -16.15
N ARG A 82 1.99 11.38 -15.75
CA ARG A 82 3.10 12.33 -15.85
C ARG A 82 4.22 12.08 -14.84
N ALA A 83 3.90 11.55 -13.66
CA ALA A 83 4.83 11.51 -12.55
C ALA A 83 5.42 10.12 -12.27
N LEU A 84 4.66 9.04 -12.46
CA LEU A 84 5.00 7.70 -11.97
C LEU A 84 5.38 6.70 -13.07
N GLY A 85 5.22 7.07 -14.35
CA GLY A 85 5.57 6.25 -15.49
C GLY A 85 4.42 5.38 -16.02
N ARG A 86 4.58 4.93 -17.29
CA ARG A 86 3.52 4.23 -18.04
C ARG A 86 3.12 2.88 -17.43
N GLU A 87 4.07 2.12 -16.92
CA GLU A 87 3.77 0.78 -16.38
C GLU A 87 2.92 0.85 -15.12
N PHE A 88 3.31 1.71 -14.16
CA PHE A 88 2.51 1.96 -12.96
C PHE A 88 1.12 2.50 -13.29
N PHE A 89 1.06 3.47 -14.21
CA PHE A 89 -0.20 4.05 -14.67
C PHE A 89 -1.18 2.99 -15.20
N LEU A 90 -0.72 2.10 -16.10
CA LEU A 90 -1.58 1.07 -16.68
C LEU A 90 -2.11 0.10 -15.61
N LYS A 91 -1.24 -0.37 -14.72
CA LYS A 91 -1.66 -1.26 -13.62
C LYS A 91 -2.63 -0.57 -12.67
N ALA A 92 -2.35 0.67 -12.27
CA ALA A 92 -3.24 1.46 -11.43
C ALA A 92 -4.59 1.72 -12.11
N ALA A 93 -4.60 2.11 -13.38
CA ALA A 93 -5.83 2.36 -14.13
C ALA A 93 -6.71 1.11 -14.24
N ILE A 94 -6.12 -0.06 -14.57
CA ILE A 94 -6.84 -1.34 -14.67
C ILE A 94 -7.40 -1.75 -13.29
N CYS A 95 -6.59 -1.71 -12.24
CA CYS A 95 -7.04 -2.12 -10.89
C CYS A 95 -8.07 -1.16 -10.32
N THR A 96 -7.93 0.17 -10.55
CA THR A 96 -8.93 1.14 -10.11
C THR A 96 -10.25 0.99 -10.87
N ALA A 97 -10.20 0.79 -12.20
CA ALA A 97 -11.40 0.55 -12.99
C ALA A 97 -12.11 -0.75 -12.53
N ALA A 98 -11.36 -1.82 -12.30
CA ALA A 98 -11.90 -3.07 -11.78
C ALA A 98 -12.48 -2.89 -10.38
N ASN A 99 -11.78 -2.20 -9.47
CA ASN A 99 -12.28 -1.91 -8.13
C ASN A 99 -13.58 -1.08 -8.16
N SER A 100 -13.64 -0.04 -8.99
CA SER A 100 -14.84 0.78 -9.16
C SER A 100 -16.02 -0.04 -9.69
N LEU A 101 -15.74 -0.93 -10.66
CA LEU A 101 -16.75 -1.84 -11.21
C LEU A 101 -17.25 -2.82 -10.14
N PHE A 102 -16.33 -3.45 -9.39
CA PHE A 102 -16.71 -4.39 -8.32
C PHE A 102 -17.51 -3.70 -7.22
N LEU A 103 -17.13 -2.47 -6.82
CA LEU A 103 -17.89 -1.67 -5.85
C LEU A 103 -19.31 -1.36 -6.36
N ALA A 104 -19.47 -1.13 -7.67
CA ALA A 104 -20.77 -0.82 -8.24
C ALA A 104 -21.68 -2.05 -8.40
N ILE A 105 -21.12 -3.23 -8.75
CA ILE A 105 -21.92 -4.43 -9.09
C ILE A 105 -22.09 -5.43 -7.94
N ILE A 106 -21.16 -5.47 -6.96
CA ILE A 106 -21.32 -6.36 -5.81
C ILE A 106 -22.46 -5.80 -4.94
N PRO A 107 -23.56 -6.57 -4.73
CA PRO A 107 -24.68 -6.06 -3.97
C PRO A 107 -24.30 -5.92 -2.47
N SER A 108 -24.78 -4.86 -1.86
CA SER A 108 -24.74 -4.69 -0.40
C SER A 108 -25.95 -5.39 0.21
N PRO A 109 -25.78 -6.29 1.19
CA PRO A 109 -26.91 -6.90 1.91
C PRO A 109 -27.80 -5.84 2.56
N ALA A 110 -29.11 -6.01 2.45
CA ALA A 110 -30.08 -5.12 3.08
C ALA A 110 -30.01 -5.16 4.63
N VAL A 111 -29.59 -6.30 5.18
CA VAL A 111 -29.35 -6.49 6.62
C VAL A 111 -27.87 -6.76 6.84
N PRO A 112 -27.22 -6.10 7.80
CA PRO A 112 -25.82 -6.36 8.11
C PRO A 112 -25.54 -7.83 8.41
N VAL A 113 -24.52 -8.41 7.79
CA VAL A 113 -24.09 -9.80 8.03
C VAL A 113 -23.63 -10.00 9.49
N ILE A 114 -23.02 -8.98 10.05
CA ILE A 114 -22.64 -8.92 11.44
C ILE A 114 -23.45 -7.77 12.07
N PRO A 115 -24.43 -8.04 12.96
CA PRO A 115 -25.29 -7.00 13.54
C PRO A 115 -24.52 -5.99 14.40
N ASP A 116 -23.50 -6.47 15.13
CA ASP A 116 -22.68 -5.59 15.97
C ASP A 116 -21.75 -4.70 15.12
N MET A 117 -21.95 -3.38 15.25
CA MET A 117 -21.27 -2.38 14.45
C MET A 117 -19.75 -2.38 14.68
N LEU A 118 -19.30 -2.57 15.94
CA LEU A 118 -17.87 -2.60 16.26
C LEU A 118 -17.21 -3.82 15.63
N THR A 119 -17.81 -4.99 15.77
CA THR A 119 -17.30 -6.23 15.17
C THR A 119 -17.28 -6.12 13.63
N SER A 120 -18.31 -5.51 13.04
CA SER A 120 -18.34 -5.27 11.59
C SER A 120 -17.20 -4.33 11.13
N CYS A 121 -16.93 -3.27 11.89
CA CYS A 121 -15.77 -2.37 11.66
C CYS A 121 -14.46 -3.12 11.76
N MET A 122 -14.29 -4.00 12.75
CA MET A 122 -13.06 -4.75 12.95
C MET A 122 -12.83 -5.72 11.79
N VAL A 123 -13.81 -6.57 11.48
CA VAL A 123 -13.72 -7.56 10.39
C VAL A 123 -13.56 -6.86 9.05
N GLY A 124 -14.42 -5.90 8.75
CA GLY A 124 -14.35 -5.12 7.51
C GLY A 124 -13.02 -4.35 7.37
N GLY A 125 -12.56 -3.70 8.44
CA GLY A 125 -11.29 -2.97 8.47
C GLY A 125 -10.08 -3.86 8.21
N ILE A 126 -10.03 -5.04 8.85
CA ILE A 126 -8.97 -6.03 8.61
C ILE A 126 -8.98 -6.51 7.16
N LEU A 127 -10.14 -6.90 6.64
CA LEU A 127 -10.27 -7.41 5.27
C LEU A 127 -9.93 -6.35 4.23
N VAL A 128 -10.44 -5.11 4.39
CA VAL A 128 -10.15 -4.00 3.49
C VAL A 128 -8.67 -3.63 3.54
N GLY A 129 -8.08 -3.55 4.73
CA GLY A 129 -6.66 -3.25 4.89
C GLY A 129 -5.77 -4.33 4.28
N PHE A 130 -6.08 -5.61 4.53
CA PHE A 130 -5.38 -6.75 3.92
C PHE A 130 -5.47 -6.71 2.38
N SER A 131 -6.68 -6.51 1.86
CA SER A 131 -6.93 -6.47 0.41
C SER A 131 -6.23 -5.29 -0.26
N GLY A 132 -6.30 -4.09 0.34
CA GLY A 132 -5.59 -2.91 -0.13
C GLY A 132 -4.07 -3.09 -0.09
N GLY A 133 -3.53 -3.65 0.99
CA GLY A 133 -2.12 -4.00 1.12
C GLY A 133 -1.67 -5.03 0.06
N LEU A 134 -2.51 -6.00 -0.29
CA LEU A 134 -2.25 -6.95 -1.36
C LEU A 134 -2.15 -6.25 -2.73
N VAL A 135 -3.09 -5.35 -3.05
CA VAL A 135 -3.05 -4.56 -4.29
C VAL A 135 -1.76 -3.76 -4.39
N LEU A 136 -1.41 -3.04 -3.33
CA LEU A 136 -0.18 -2.24 -3.30
C LEU A 136 1.08 -3.11 -3.38
N SER A 137 1.10 -4.28 -2.73
CA SER A 137 2.23 -5.23 -2.77
C SER A 137 2.44 -5.82 -4.18
N CYS A 138 1.39 -5.85 -5.00
CA CYS A 138 1.48 -6.24 -6.42
C CYS A 138 1.98 -5.08 -7.33
N GLY A 139 2.32 -3.92 -6.77
CA GLY A 139 2.69 -2.73 -7.54
C GLY A 139 1.51 -2.11 -8.30
N CYS A 140 0.29 -2.34 -7.82
CA CYS A 140 -0.95 -1.76 -8.31
C CYS A 140 -1.46 -0.68 -7.35
N SER A 141 -2.53 0.00 -7.70
CA SER A 141 -3.25 0.92 -6.83
C SER A 141 -4.74 0.81 -7.10
N THR A 142 -5.55 0.97 -6.08
CA THR A 142 -7.01 1.09 -6.21
C THR A 142 -7.46 2.52 -6.50
N GLY A 143 -6.52 3.46 -6.65
CA GLY A 143 -6.82 4.87 -6.93
C GLY A 143 -6.88 5.74 -5.67
N GLY A 144 -7.54 6.89 -5.81
CA GLY A 144 -7.79 7.80 -4.70
C GLY A 144 -6.55 8.53 -4.19
N LEU A 145 -6.51 8.75 -2.87
CA LEU A 145 -5.44 9.50 -2.22
C LEU A 145 -4.07 8.83 -2.32
N ASP A 146 -3.99 7.53 -2.59
CA ASP A 146 -2.73 6.79 -2.75
C ASP A 146 -1.92 7.34 -3.94
N ILE A 147 -2.60 7.57 -5.07
CA ILE A 147 -1.97 8.15 -6.27
C ILE A 147 -1.48 9.57 -5.98
N LEU A 148 -2.32 10.38 -5.35
CA LEU A 148 -1.97 11.74 -4.98
C LEU A 148 -0.79 11.77 -4.01
N GLY A 149 -0.79 10.86 -3.06
CA GLY A 149 0.26 10.71 -2.08
C GLY A 149 1.60 10.32 -2.69
N LEU A 150 1.62 9.35 -3.61
CA LEU A 150 2.82 8.98 -4.36
C LEU A 150 3.34 10.16 -5.20
N TYR A 151 2.44 10.92 -5.84
CA TYR A 151 2.79 12.12 -6.59
C TYR A 151 3.46 13.17 -5.71
N LEU A 152 2.86 13.51 -4.57
CA LEU A 152 3.39 14.49 -3.61
C LEU A 152 4.74 14.06 -3.02
N SER A 153 4.89 12.78 -2.70
CA SER A 153 6.15 12.21 -2.21
C SER A 153 7.27 12.36 -3.24
N LYS A 154 6.98 12.12 -4.53
CA LYS A 154 7.97 12.27 -5.61
C LYS A 154 8.37 13.74 -5.86
N LYS A 155 7.46 14.68 -5.64
CA LYS A 155 7.71 16.13 -5.81
C LYS A 155 8.52 16.75 -4.67
N GLY A 156 8.91 15.97 -3.66
CA GLY A 156 9.70 16.46 -2.52
C GLY A 156 8.91 17.36 -1.55
N SER A 157 7.58 17.25 -1.56
CA SER A 157 6.73 18.01 -0.65
C SER A 157 7.02 17.63 0.81
N ARG A 158 7.08 18.63 1.70
CA ARG A 158 7.14 18.41 3.17
C ARG A 158 5.88 17.73 3.72
N PHE A 159 4.80 17.68 2.94
CA PHE A 159 3.59 16.92 3.24
C PHE A 159 3.81 15.45 2.90
N THR A 160 3.92 14.62 3.93
CA THR A 160 3.93 13.17 3.74
C THR A 160 2.52 12.71 3.37
N VAL A 161 2.44 11.64 2.55
CA VAL A 161 1.18 10.97 2.15
C VAL A 161 0.27 10.76 3.35
N GLY A 162 0.83 10.25 4.46
CA GLY A 162 0.07 9.96 5.67
C GLY A 162 -0.54 11.21 6.32
N ARG A 163 0.20 12.32 6.40
CA ARG A 163 -0.36 13.58 6.96
C ARG A 163 -1.52 14.11 6.12
N PHE A 164 -1.39 14.07 4.80
CA PHE A 164 -2.45 14.48 3.90
C PHE A 164 -3.69 13.59 4.06
N SER A 165 -3.52 12.27 4.07
CA SER A 165 -4.60 11.31 4.27
C SER A 165 -5.31 11.50 5.62
N ILE A 166 -4.56 11.68 6.71
CA ILE A 166 -5.12 11.93 8.05
C ILE A 166 -5.94 13.22 8.07
N THR A 167 -5.39 14.32 7.53
CA THR A 167 -6.09 15.62 7.52
C THR A 167 -7.35 15.54 6.67
N PHE A 168 -7.30 14.90 5.50
CA PHE A 168 -8.45 14.72 4.63
C PHE A 168 -9.54 13.88 5.31
N ASN A 169 -9.17 12.75 5.91
CA ASN A 169 -10.10 11.86 6.59
C ASN A 169 -10.69 12.50 7.86
N ALA A 170 -9.92 13.30 8.60
CA ALA A 170 -10.44 14.08 9.71
C ALA A 170 -11.54 15.05 9.25
N GLY A 171 -11.31 15.78 8.16
CA GLY A 171 -12.32 16.64 7.55
C GLY A 171 -13.55 15.86 7.07
N LEU A 172 -13.34 14.72 6.41
CA LEU A 172 -14.43 13.86 5.92
C LEU A 172 -15.32 13.34 7.07
N TYR A 173 -14.72 12.82 8.14
CA TYR A 173 -15.50 12.30 9.27
C TYR A 173 -16.12 13.41 10.12
N THR A 174 -15.51 14.60 10.17
CA THR A 174 -16.16 15.79 10.73
C THR A 174 -17.40 16.16 9.91
N LEU A 175 -17.33 16.09 8.60
CA LEU A 175 -18.47 16.30 7.71
C LEU A 175 -19.55 15.23 7.95
N CYS A 176 -19.19 13.95 8.08
CA CYS A 176 -20.11 12.88 8.40
C CYS A 176 -20.81 13.11 9.75
N PHE A 177 -20.10 13.62 10.76
CA PHE A 177 -20.68 13.96 12.06
C PHE A 177 -21.82 14.99 11.94
N PHE A 178 -21.62 16.03 11.14
CA PHE A 178 -22.65 17.07 10.95
C PHE A 178 -23.78 16.68 10.00
N LEU A 179 -23.50 15.85 9.00
CA LEU A 179 -24.50 15.45 7.99
C LEU A 179 -25.35 14.24 8.42
N PHE A 180 -24.81 13.39 9.27
CA PHE A 180 -25.47 12.16 9.69
C PHE A 180 -25.60 12.11 11.23
N ASP A 181 -24.62 11.50 11.91
CA ASP A 181 -24.60 11.37 13.38
C ASP A 181 -23.19 11.04 13.90
N ALA A 182 -23.02 11.17 15.22
CA ALA A 182 -21.76 10.89 15.91
C ALA A 182 -21.32 9.42 15.77
N THR A 183 -22.27 8.49 15.81
CA THR A 183 -22.01 7.04 15.73
C THR A 183 -21.42 6.68 14.39
N THR A 184 -22.05 7.13 13.30
CA THR A 184 -21.54 6.94 11.93
C THR A 184 -20.13 7.51 11.75
N ALA A 185 -19.88 8.72 12.26
CA ALA A 185 -18.56 9.35 12.12
C ALA A 185 -17.48 8.60 12.90
N ILE A 186 -17.75 8.24 14.16
CA ILE A 186 -16.77 7.56 15.03
C ILE A 186 -16.45 6.17 14.50
N TYR A 187 -17.45 5.35 14.19
CA TYR A 187 -17.22 3.99 13.69
C TYR A 187 -16.58 3.97 12.29
N SER A 188 -16.90 4.93 11.42
CA SER A 188 -16.20 5.10 10.14
C SER A 188 -14.73 5.44 10.34
N ALA A 189 -14.41 6.29 11.31
CA ALA A 189 -13.03 6.59 11.68
C ALA A 189 -12.30 5.36 12.26
N VAL A 190 -12.92 4.60 13.15
CA VAL A 190 -12.38 3.35 13.72
C VAL A 190 -12.08 2.34 12.61
N TYR A 191 -13.06 2.10 11.74
CA TYR A 191 -12.89 1.24 10.56
C TYR A 191 -11.69 1.67 9.71
N ASN A 192 -11.59 2.96 9.39
CA ASN A 192 -10.50 3.48 8.55
C ASN A 192 -9.13 3.35 9.21
N VAL A 193 -9.02 3.61 10.51
CA VAL A 193 -7.77 3.42 11.28
C VAL A 193 -7.33 1.95 11.23
N LEU A 194 -8.24 1.02 11.47
CA LEU A 194 -7.96 -0.42 11.41
C LEU A 194 -7.52 -0.83 9.99
N SER A 195 -8.24 -0.37 8.97
CA SER A 195 -7.89 -0.65 7.57
C SER A 195 -6.47 -0.18 7.24
N ASN A 196 -6.12 1.05 7.61
CA ASN A 196 -4.77 1.58 7.37
C ASN A 196 -3.69 0.80 8.13
N LEU A 197 -3.93 0.41 9.38
CA LEU A 197 -2.98 -0.39 10.17
C LEU A 197 -2.66 -1.75 9.49
N PHE A 198 -3.68 -2.42 8.97
CA PHE A 198 -3.48 -3.70 8.27
C PHE A 198 -2.90 -3.53 6.88
N LEU A 199 -3.27 -2.47 6.16
CA LEU A 199 -2.68 -2.10 4.89
C LEU A 199 -1.17 -1.87 5.03
N ASP A 200 -0.75 -1.06 6.01
CA ASP A 200 0.66 -0.75 6.25
C ASP A 200 1.47 -1.98 6.63
N ARG A 201 0.88 -2.91 7.39
CA ARG A 201 1.55 -4.18 7.73
C ARG A 201 1.86 -5.05 6.52
N LEU A 202 0.98 -5.05 5.53
CA LEU A 202 1.16 -5.83 4.31
C LEU A 202 1.99 -5.09 3.26
N HIS A 203 1.85 -3.76 3.20
CA HIS A 203 2.55 -2.92 2.23
C HIS A 203 3.96 -2.57 2.70
N ARG A 204 4.87 -3.54 2.64
CA ARG A 204 6.28 -3.41 3.07
C ARG A 204 7.19 -2.69 2.06
N GLN A 205 6.67 -2.21 0.93
CA GLN A 205 7.49 -1.71 -0.20
C GLN A 205 8.29 -0.45 0.09
N ASN A 206 7.96 0.33 1.12
CA ASN A 206 8.62 1.62 1.39
C ASN A 206 9.52 1.65 2.63
N VAL A 207 9.75 0.52 3.28
CA VAL A 207 10.65 0.46 4.43
C VAL A 207 12.08 0.37 3.93
N THR A 208 12.81 1.48 4.02
CA THR A 208 14.25 1.48 3.80
C THR A 208 14.93 0.82 4.98
N VAL A 209 15.80 -0.13 4.70
CA VAL A 209 16.62 -0.82 5.70
C VAL A 209 18.08 -0.62 5.38
N GLN A 210 18.88 -0.57 6.43
CA GLN A 210 20.34 -0.66 6.32
C GLN A 210 20.75 -2.09 6.63
N LEU A 211 21.55 -2.67 5.75
CA LEU A 211 22.18 -3.96 5.94
C LEU A 211 23.65 -3.76 6.21
N LEU A 212 24.16 -4.38 7.26
CA LEU A 212 25.58 -4.56 7.52
C LEU A 212 25.89 -6.04 7.32
N ILE A 213 26.70 -6.38 6.35
CA ILE A 213 27.10 -7.75 6.02
C ILE A 213 28.55 -7.93 6.43
N PHE A 214 28.82 -8.97 7.20
CA PHE A 214 30.14 -9.32 7.70
C PHE A 214 30.60 -10.60 7.01
N THR A 215 31.66 -10.51 6.21
CA THR A 215 32.21 -11.63 5.45
C THR A 215 33.71 -11.74 5.65
N LYS A 216 34.21 -12.96 5.78
CA LYS A 216 35.65 -13.26 5.77
C LYS A 216 36.19 -13.48 4.36
N LYS A 217 35.28 -13.69 3.39
CA LYS A 217 35.65 -13.83 1.98
C LYS A 217 35.78 -12.46 1.34
N ASN A 218 36.95 -12.14 0.86
CA ASN A 218 37.18 -10.94 0.04
C ASN A 218 36.79 -11.22 -1.42
N ASP A 219 35.52 -11.64 -1.63
CA ASP A 219 34.99 -11.98 -2.95
C ASP A 219 34.22 -10.80 -3.54
N PRO A 220 34.57 -10.30 -4.73
CA PRO A 220 33.85 -9.20 -5.38
C PRO A 220 32.46 -9.57 -5.90
N GLN A 221 32.07 -10.85 -5.90
CA GLN A 221 30.77 -11.29 -6.43
C GLN A 221 29.60 -10.67 -5.68
N LEU A 222 29.65 -10.65 -4.35
CA LEU A 222 28.56 -10.12 -3.54
C LEU A 222 28.38 -8.59 -3.72
N PRO A 223 29.42 -7.75 -3.62
CA PRO A 223 29.30 -6.34 -3.94
C PRO A 223 28.84 -6.06 -5.38
N ARG A 224 29.34 -6.81 -6.37
CA ARG A 224 28.91 -6.70 -7.77
C ARG A 224 27.42 -7.01 -7.93
N TYR A 225 26.95 -8.09 -7.35
CA TYR A 225 25.53 -8.43 -7.39
C TYR A 225 24.67 -7.30 -6.84
N ILE A 226 25.03 -6.73 -5.69
CA ILE A 226 24.31 -5.64 -5.08
C ILE A 226 24.27 -4.41 -6.00
N MET A 227 25.38 -4.08 -6.61
CA MET A 227 25.48 -2.90 -7.50
C MET A 227 24.79 -3.12 -8.85
N GLU A 228 24.96 -4.28 -9.48
CA GLU A 228 24.50 -4.52 -10.85
C GLU A 228 23.05 -5.03 -10.91
N GLN A 229 22.64 -5.87 -9.97
CA GLN A 229 21.31 -6.49 -9.98
C GLN A 229 20.29 -5.75 -9.13
N LEU A 230 20.72 -5.14 -8.02
CA LEU A 230 19.84 -4.38 -7.17
C LEU A 230 19.93 -2.86 -7.42
N ASP A 231 20.87 -2.40 -8.26
CA ASP A 231 21.16 -0.97 -8.52
C ASP A 231 21.34 -0.19 -7.20
N ARG A 232 22.14 -0.79 -6.25
CA ARG A 232 22.40 -0.23 -4.93
C ARG A 232 23.86 0.04 -4.72
N GLY A 233 24.16 1.22 -4.15
CA GLY A 233 25.52 1.53 -3.73
C GLY A 233 25.93 0.67 -2.53
N VAL A 234 27.17 0.19 -2.54
CA VAL A 234 27.79 -0.56 -1.43
C VAL A 234 28.97 0.23 -0.92
N THR A 235 29.04 0.43 0.40
CA THR A 235 30.23 0.96 1.06
C THR A 235 30.88 -0.17 1.85
N SER A 236 32.18 -0.37 1.67
CA SER A 236 32.91 -1.42 2.38
C SER A 236 34.10 -0.85 3.14
N TRP A 237 34.42 -1.53 4.28
CA TRP A 237 35.63 -1.26 5.04
C TRP A 237 36.16 -2.55 5.66
N ALA A 238 37.47 -2.59 5.94
CA ALA A 238 38.12 -3.68 6.64
C ALA A 238 37.88 -3.56 8.15
N ALA A 239 37.62 -4.69 8.77
CA ALA A 239 37.46 -4.84 10.23
C ALA A 239 38.22 -6.09 10.71
N LYS A 240 38.32 -6.26 12.02
CA LYS A 240 38.90 -7.47 12.64
C LYS A 240 37.90 -8.12 13.58
N GLY A 241 37.81 -9.44 13.50
CA GLY A 241 37.05 -10.23 14.46
C GLY A 241 37.66 -10.11 15.85
N GLY A 242 36.88 -9.64 16.82
CA GLY A 242 37.40 -9.43 18.21
C GLY A 242 37.81 -10.69 18.93
N TRP A 243 37.22 -11.84 18.56
CA TRP A 243 37.54 -13.14 19.18
C TRP A 243 38.67 -13.89 18.47
N THR A 244 38.60 -13.94 17.13
CA THR A 244 39.54 -14.76 16.34
C THR A 244 40.74 -13.96 15.84
N GLY A 245 40.64 -12.62 15.80
CA GLY A 245 41.65 -11.76 15.19
C GLY A 245 41.64 -11.79 13.64
N ASP A 246 40.71 -12.53 13.02
CA ASP A 246 40.62 -12.68 11.58
C ASP A 246 40.26 -11.36 10.90
N ASP A 247 40.73 -11.18 9.67
CA ASP A 247 40.30 -10.06 8.84
C ASP A 247 38.86 -10.29 8.35
N VAL A 248 38.04 -9.27 8.52
CA VAL A 248 36.63 -9.27 8.14
C VAL A 248 36.36 -8.07 7.26
N GLN A 249 35.65 -8.27 6.17
CA GLN A 249 35.10 -7.16 5.37
C GLN A 249 33.68 -6.87 5.79
N VAL A 250 33.37 -5.61 6.05
CA VAL A 250 32.03 -5.15 6.35
C VAL A 250 31.47 -4.43 5.13
N LEU A 251 30.30 -4.86 4.63
CA LEU A 251 29.58 -4.22 3.54
C LEU A 251 28.35 -3.53 4.13
N CYS A 252 28.21 -2.24 3.85
CA CYS A 252 27.03 -1.44 4.22
C CYS A 252 26.23 -1.14 2.96
N VAL A 253 24.94 -1.49 2.97
CA VAL A 253 24.01 -1.21 1.88
C VAL A 253 22.67 -0.74 2.42
N CYS A 254 22.11 0.28 1.78
CA CYS A 254 20.72 0.70 2.02
C CYS A 254 19.85 0.17 0.89
N LEU A 255 18.80 -0.58 1.26
CA LEU A 255 17.90 -1.23 0.32
C LEU A 255 16.46 -1.23 0.86
N SER A 256 15.52 -1.65 0.05
CA SER A 256 14.14 -1.83 0.49
C SER A 256 13.97 -3.19 1.15
N LYS A 257 13.07 -3.29 2.12
CA LYS A 257 12.87 -4.52 2.92
C LYS A 257 12.60 -5.77 2.06
N TYR A 258 11.94 -5.61 0.90
CA TYR A 258 11.67 -6.73 -0.01
C TYR A 258 12.92 -7.26 -0.73
N GLU A 259 13.97 -6.43 -0.87
CA GLU A 259 15.24 -6.83 -1.51
C GLU A 259 16.10 -7.72 -0.62
N ILE A 260 15.82 -7.73 0.70
CA ILE A 260 16.58 -8.54 1.68
C ILE A 260 16.51 -10.03 1.34
N ASP A 261 15.33 -10.54 1.03
CA ASP A 261 15.15 -11.99 0.78
C ASP A 261 15.92 -12.45 -0.47
N THR A 262 15.98 -11.59 -1.51
CA THR A 262 16.76 -11.86 -2.71
C THR A 262 18.26 -11.83 -2.39
N LEU A 263 18.71 -10.82 -1.66
CA LEU A 263 20.11 -10.71 -1.24
C LEU A 263 20.53 -11.88 -0.34
N ARG A 264 19.66 -12.31 0.57
CA ARG A 264 19.91 -13.47 1.45
C ARG A 264 20.16 -14.75 0.66
N GLN A 265 19.39 -15.00 -0.40
CA GLN A 265 19.58 -16.18 -1.25
C GLN A 265 20.95 -16.14 -1.93
N VAL A 266 21.38 -14.97 -2.41
CA VAL A 266 22.69 -14.80 -3.03
C VAL A 266 23.81 -14.94 -2.02
N MET A 267 23.66 -14.37 -0.82
CA MET A 267 24.63 -14.55 0.27
C MET A 267 24.85 -16.02 0.63
N GLN A 268 23.77 -16.80 0.72
CA GLN A 268 23.87 -18.24 1.02
C GLN A 268 24.63 -19.02 -0.08
N GLN A 269 24.62 -18.55 -1.33
CA GLN A 269 25.34 -19.18 -2.44
C GLN A 269 26.81 -18.77 -2.48
N VAL A 270 27.09 -17.49 -2.26
CA VAL A 270 28.44 -16.89 -2.39
C VAL A 270 29.25 -17.10 -1.11
N ASP A 271 28.66 -16.80 0.04
CA ASP A 271 29.31 -16.94 1.36
C ASP A 271 28.32 -17.39 2.42
N PRO A 272 28.16 -18.72 2.60
CA PRO A 272 27.25 -19.26 3.61
C PRO A 272 27.60 -18.89 5.06
N ASP A 273 28.88 -18.57 5.32
CA ASP A 273 29.39 -18.21 6.64
C ASP A 273 29.22 -16.71 6.96
N ALA A 274 28.84 -15.90 5.97
CA ALA A 274 28.58 -14.51 6.19
C ALA A 274 27.31 -14.30 7.02
N PHE A 275 27.38 -13.40 8.00
CA PHE A 275 26.19 -12.95 8.71
C PHE A 275 25.87 -11.50 8.43
N TYR A 276 24.63 -11.11 8.69
CA TYR A 276 24.21 -9.74 8.45
C TYR A 276 23.29 -9.23 9.57
N ILE A 277 23.34 -7.92 9.78
CA ILE A 277 22.47 -7.19 10.70
C ILE A 277 21.53 -6.34 9.84
N VAL A 278 20.23 -6.39 10.12
CA VAL A 278 19.21 -5.56 9.51
C VAL A 278 18.79 -4.49 10.49
N GLN A 279 18.93 -3.23 10.09
CA GLN A 279 18.41 -2.08 10.83
C GLN A 279 17.23 -1.48 10.06
N GLU A 280 16.03 -1.60 10.61
CA GLU A 280 14.81 -1.03 10.04
C GLU A 280 14.64 0.44 10.43
N GLY A 281 13.82 1.19 9.67
CA GLY A 281 13.48 2.58 9.98
C GLY A 281 14.59 3.58 9.71
N VAL A 282 15.56 3.23 8.88
CA VAL A 282 16.65 4.13 8.49
C VAL A 282 16.15 5.19 7.53
N HIS A 283 16.47 6.45 7.81
CA HIS A 283 16.22 7.57 6.90
C HIS A 283 17.43 7.76 5.97
N ALA A 284 17.34 7.26 4.74
CA ALA A 284 18.31 7.58 3.70
C ALA A 284 17.91 8.89 3.01
N GLY A 285 18.81 9.87 3.02
CA GLY A 285 18.64 11.17 2.38
C GLY A 285 19.70 11.43 1.32
N GLY A 286 19.63 12.58 0.65
CA GLY A 286 20.57 12.96 -0.42
C GLY A 286 20.30 12.23 -1.74
N ASN A 287 21.34 11.74 -2.41
CA ASN A 287 21.25 11.08 -3.73
C ASN A 287 20.81 9.61 -3.63
N PHE A 288 19.94 9.27 -2.70
CA PHE A 288 19.40 7.91 -2.56
C PHE A 288 18.15 7.73 -3.44
N LYS A 289 18.25 6.87 -4.46
CA LYS A 289 17.14 6.52 -5.35
C LYS A 289 16.27 5.46 -4.67
N ARG A 290 14.99 5.77 -4.42
CA ARG A 290 14.00 4.79 -3.99
C ARG A 290 13.48 4.04 -5.21
N HIS A 291 13.72 2.73 -5.28
CA HIS A 291 13.07 1.88 -6.26
C HIS A 291 11.68 1.51 -5.74
N LEU A 292 10.67 1.98 -6.44
CA LEU A 292 9.29 1.52 -6.28
C LEU A 292 9.19 0.26 -7.16
N GLY A 293 9.15 -0.91 -6.54
CA GLY A 293 9.09 -2.20 -7.20
C GLY A 293 7.85 -2.42 -8.07
#